data_0e0dd40cdcc4719e5d6e1bdc47c870f7
#
_entry.id   0e0dd40cdcc4719e5d6e1bdc47c870f7
#
_cell.length_a   1.000
_cell.length_b   1.000
_cell.length_c   1.000
_cell.angle_alpha   90.00
_cell.angle_beta   90.00
_cell.angle_gamma   90.00
#
_symmetry.space_group_name_H-M   'P 1'
#
loop_
_entity.id
_entity.type
_entity.pdbx_description
1 polymer ?
#
loop_
_entity_poly.entity_id
_entity_poly.type
_entity_poly.pdbx_seq_one_letter_code
_entity_poly.pdbx_strand_id
1 'polypeptide(L)'
;MRVRKLSDCYKNLSNKNYPIFLLGDAKDILKNIEDNSVDFIITSPPYDNLRDYKGFCFNFEEIAIEIFRILKNGGVMVWIVGDSVINGSESLSSFKQAIYFKEIGFKIHDTMIYQKNNFSNPSKTRYHQIFEYMFVISKGNPKTFNPLIDRKNIYAGYTSLGENTTRKRDGSFTKQKKRVIKEFGMRYNIWKGNTSGQENMCKSIKHPATFPLWLAKDHIKSWSNEGDIVLDPFMGSGTTAVACKELNRKFIGCDIEASYLEFAKERIK
;
A
#
# COMPACT_ATOMS: atom_id res chain seq x y z
N MET A 1 -3.96 -33.19 -0.55
CA MET A 1 -3.23 -32.11 -1.22
C MET A 1 -1.82 -32.04 -0.65
N ARG A 2 -0.76 -32.39 -1.42
CA ARG A 2 0.60 -32.46 -0.88
C ARG A 2 1.09 -31.06 -0.50
N VAL A 3 1.48 -30.87 0.76
CA VAL A 3 2.27 -29.72 1.21
C VAL A 3 3.62 -29.81 0.48
N ARG A 4 3.82 -29.00 -0.55
CA ARG A 4 5.11 -28.89 -1.22
C ARG A 4 6.11 -28.26 -0.26
N LYS A 5 7.32 -28.84 -0.16
CA LYS A 5 8.42 -28.25 0.61
C LYS A 5 8.66 -26.82 0.14
N LEU A 6 8.80 -25.89 1.08
CA LEU A 6 8.98 -24.43 0.87
C LEU A 6 10.13 -24.08 -0.12
N SER A 7 11.14 -24.95 -0.27
CA SER A 7 12.37 -24.66 -1.02
C SER A 7 12.26 -24.59 -2.53
N ASP A 8 11.18 -25.12 -3.16
CA ASP A 8 11.12 -25.24 -4.63
C ASP A 8 10.05 -24.35 -5.29
N CYS A 9 9.38 -23.52 -4.50
CA CYS A 9 8.09 -22.98 -4.95
C CYS A 9 8.13 -21.62 -5.64
N TYR A 10 9.18 -20.82 -5.50
CA TYR A 10 9.06 -19.38 -5.85
C TYR A 10 10.13 -18.85 -6.81
N LYS A 11 10.88 -19.76 -7.44
CA LYS A 11 11.70 -19.47 -8.62
C LYS A 11 10.84 -19.54 -9.87
N ASN A 12 11.05 -18.64 -10.84
CA ASN A 12 10.27 -18.49 -12.09
C ASN A 12 8.80 -18.09 -11.88
N LEU A 13 8.57 -16.99 -11.19
CA LEU A 13 7.22 -16.44 -10.97
C LEU A 13 6.46 -16.16 -12.28
N SER A 14 7.16 -15.83 -13.36
CA SER A 14 6.57 -15.56 -14.67
C SER A 14 5.72 -16.72 -15.23
N ASN A 15 6.04 -17.96 -14.87
CA ASN A 15 5.41 -19.20 -15.40
C ASN A 15 4.44 -19.86 -14.42
N LYS A 16 4.02 -19.17 -13.35
CA LYS A 16 3.13 -19.75 -12.34
C LYS A 16 1.67 -19.38 -12.56
N ASN A 17 0.79 -20.27 -12.09
CA ASN A 17 -0.64 -19.97 -12.02
C ASN A 17 -0.92 -19.02 -10.84
N TYR A 18 -1.55 -17.90 -11.10
CA TYR A 18 -1.97 -16.92 -10.10
C TYR A 18 -3.46 -17.05 -9.81
N PRO A 19 -3.92 -16.69 -8.62
CA PRO A 19 -3.17 -16.13 -7.49
C PRO A 19 -2.38 -17.16 -6.67
N ILE A 20 -1.35 -16.70 -5.94
CA ILE A 20 -0.52 -17.52 -5.06
C ILE A 20 -0.76 -17.10 -3.61
N PHE A 21 -1.13 -18.05 -2.76
CA PHE A 21 -1.34 -17.86 -1.33
C PHE A 21 -0.35 -18.71 -0.52
N LEU A 22 0.35 -18.08 0.40
CA LEU A 22 1.46 -18.66 1.15
C LEU A 22 1.18 -18.61 2.66
N LEU A 23 1.21 -19.75 3.31
CA LEU A 23 1.08 -19.85 4.77
C LEU A 23 2.46 -19.79 5.42
N GLY A 24 2.69 -18.82 6.28
CA GLY A 24 3.91 -18.70 7.08
C GLY A 24 4.30 -17.27 7.39
N ASP A 25 5.40 -17.11 8.12
CA ASP A 25 5.96 -15.81 8.46
C ASP A 25 6.53 -15.12 7.22
N ALA A 26 6.17 -13.85 7.03
CA ALA A 26 6.61 -13.04 5.90
C ALA A 26 8.14 -13.05 5.75
N LYS A 27 8.90 -12.93 6.85
CA LYS A 27 10.38 -12.94 6.83
C LYS A 27 10.96 -14.19 6.18
N ASP A 28 10.32 -15.36 6.38
CA ASP A 28 10.81 -16.64 5.85
C ASP A 28 10.30 -16.87 4.42
N ILE A 29 9.07 -16.44 4.13
CA ILE A 29 8.46 -16.56 2.81
C ILE A 29 9.17 -15.67 1.80
N LEU A 30 9.45 -14.42 2.14
CA LEU A 30 10.07 -13.47 1.24
C LEU A 30 11.46 -13.92 0.78
N LYS A 31 12.24 -14.59 1.62
CA LYS A 31 13.55 -15.19 1.27
C LYS A 31 13.49 -16.16 0.09
N ASN A 32 12.33 -16.75 -0.16
CA ASN A 32 12.13 -17.71 -1.25
C ASN A 32 11.58 -17.08 -2.54
N ILE A 33 11.27 -15.78 -2.54
CA ILE A 33 10.85 -15.03 -3.73
C ILE A 33 12.09 -14.56 -4.48
N GLU A 34 12.04 -14.67 -5.82
CA GLU A 34 13.13 -14.29 -6.71
C GLU A 34 13.44 -12.79 -6.66
N ASP A 35 14.73 -12.43 -6.77
CA ASP A 35 15.19 -11.04 -6.82
C ASP A 35 14.55 -10.27 -7.99
N ASN A 36 14.20 -9.02 -7.77
CA ASN A 36 13.66 -8.13 -8.81
C ASN A 36 12.50 -8.74 -9.61
N SER A 37 11.60 -9.47 -8.94
CA SER A 37 10.50 -10.20 -9.56
C SER A 37 9.12 -9.57 -9.35
N VAL A 38 8.95 -8.74 -8.32
CA VAL A 38 7.69 -8.11 -7.94
C VAL A 38 7.62 -6.69 -8.51
N ASP A 39 6.49 -6.33 -9.14
CA ASP A 39 6.30 -5.00 -9.73
C ASP A 39 5.78 -3.98 -8.72
N PHE A 40 4.84 -4.41 -7.89
CA PHE A 40 4.17 -3.53 -6.91
C PHE A 40 3.91 -4.26 -5.60
N ILE A 41 4.05 -3.55 -4.49
CA ILE A 41 3.71 -4.03 -3.15
C ILE A 41 2.71 -3.06 -2.52
N ILE A 42 1.63 -3.59 -1.95
CA ILE A 42 0.73 -2.82 -1.10
C ILE A 42 0.40 -3.63 0.13
N THR A 43 0.57 -3.03 1.30
CA THR A 43 0.38 -3.75 2.55
C THR A 43 0.17 -2.81 3.73
N SER A 44 -0.48 -3.36 4.76
CA SER A 44 -0.60 -2.77 6.08
C SER A 44 0.02 -3.75 7.09
N PRO A 45 1.27 -3.52 7.52
CA PRO A 45 1.94 -4.41 8.45
C PRO A 45 1.28 -4.41 9.83
N PRO A 46 1.66 -5.32 10.73
CA PRO A 46 1.30 -5.20 12.13
C PRO A 46 1.75 -3.86 12.72
N TYR A 47 0.80 -3.12 13.37
CA TYR A 47 1.10 -1.82 13.98
C TYR A 47 1.56 -2.02 15.42
N ASP A 48 2.83 -1.94 15.71
CA ASP A 48 3.42 -2.07 17.05
C ASP A 48 2.75 -3.21 17.89
N ASN A 49 2.53 -2.96 19.18
CA ASN A 49 1.77 -3.85 20.06
C ASN A 49 0.27 -3.53 20.13
N LEU A 50 -0.30 -2.84 19.12
CA LEU A 50 -1.72 -2.47 19.11
C LEU A 50 -2.65 -3.68 19.04
N ARG A 51 -2.13 -4.87 18.69
CA ARG A 51 -2.89 -6.11 18.57
C ARG A 51 -2.02 -7.30 18.99
N ASP A 52 -2.66 -8.25 19.67
CA ASP A 52 -2.04 -9.53 19.96
C ASP A 52 -2.04 -10.41 18.69
N TYR A 53 -0.85 -10.62 18.14
CA TYR A 53 -0.61 -11.53 17.03
C TYR A 53 -0.14 -12.91 17.53
N LYS A 54 -0.67 -13.37 18.68
CA LYS A 54 -0.38 -14.71 19.24
C LYS A 54 1.12 -14.96 19.51
N GLY A 55 1.83 -13.94 19.95
CA GLY A 55 3.24 -14.04 20.30
C GLY A 55 4.22 -13.97 19.12
N PHE A 56 3.76 -13.69 17.90
CA PHE A 56 4.67 -13.44 16.78
C PHE A 56 5.35 -12.08 16.90
N CYS A 57 6.67 -12.07 16.75
CA CYS A 57 7.46 -10.84 16.72
C CYS A 57 7.55 -10.32 15.29
N PHE A 58 7.16 -9.07 15.08
CA PHE A 58 7.29 -8.40 13.78
C PHE A 58 8.74 -7.94 13.59
N ASN A 59 9.53 -8.71 12.83
CA ASN A 59 10.90 -8.35 12.47
C ASN A 59 10.92 -7.45 11.24
N PHE A 60 10.71 -6.15 11.46
CA PHE A 60 10.59 -5.16 10.40
C PHE A 60 11.84 -5.08 9.53
N GLU A 61 13.04 -5.06 10.12
CA GLU A 61 14.28 -4.82 9.37
C GLU A 61 14.60 -5.94 8.39
N GLU A 62 14.48 -7.22 8.81
CA GLU A 62 14.66 -8.36 7.89
C GLU A 62 13.65 -8.32 6.74
N ILE A 63 12.39 -8.02 7.04
CA ILE A 63 11.33 -7.91 6.03
C ILE A 63 11.61 -6.76 5.06
N ALA A 64 12.06 -5.61 5.54
CA ALA A 64 12.38 -4.46 4.71
C ALA A 64 13.53 -4.75 3.73
N ILE A 65 14.57 -5.46 4.17
CA ILE A 65 15.69 -5.90 3.33
C ILE A 65 15.21 -6.85 2.24
N GLU A 66 14.37 -7.84 2.59
CA GLU A 66 13.83 -8.79 1.61
C GLU A 66 12.89 -8.09 0.61
N ILE A 67 12.05 -7.17 1.06
CA ILE A 67 11.22 -6.34 0.17
C ILE A 67 12.10 -5.56 -0.82
N PHE A 68 13.21 -4.97 -0.35
CA PHE A 68 14.14 -4.28 -1.24
C PHE A 68 14.74 -5.22 -2.30
N ARG A 69 15.12 -6.44 -1.90
CA ARG A 69 15.69 -7.43 -2.80
C ARG A 69 14.71 -7.83 -3.91
N ILE A 70 13.47 -8.20 -3.54
CA ILE A 70 12.47 -8.78 -4.45
C ILE A 70 11.78 -7.74 -5.33
N LEU A 71 11.67 -6.48 -4.89
CA LEU A 71 11.05 -5.42 -5.69
C LEU A 71 11.92 -5.09 -6.90
N LYS A 72 11.30 -4.99 -8.07
CA LYS A 72 11.99 -4.60 -9.32
C LYS A 72 12.56 -3.19 -9.23
N ASN A 73 13.64 -2.92 -9.97
CA ASN A 73 14.09 -1.55 -10.17
C ASN A 73 12.99 -0.72 -10.87
N GLY A 74 12.57 0.37 -10.24
CA GLY A 74 11.42 1.19 -10.66
C GLY A 74 10.07 0.65 -10.15
N GLY A 75 10.07 -0.45 -9.40
CA GLY A 75 8.89 -0.92 -8.66
C GLY A 75 8.56 0.00 -7.49
N VAL A 76 7.32 -0.04 -7.07
CA VAL A 76 6.76 0.81 -6.01
C VAL A 76 6.17 -0.06 -4.90
N MET A 77 6.30 0.42 -3.66
CA MET A 77 5.59 -0.11 -2.50
C MET A 77 4.74 0.99 -1.86
N VAL A 78 3.52 0.65 -1.47
CA VAL A 78 2.68 1.47 -0.59
C VAL A 78 2.61 0.80 0.76
N TRP A 79 3.21 1.46 1.75
CA TRP A 79 3.29 1.02 3.14
C TRP A 79 2.27 1.79 3.96
N ILE A 80 1.16 1.13 4.36
CA ILE A 80 0.05 1.76 5.08
C ILE A 80 0.21 1.48 6.56
N VAL A 81 0.40 2.53 7.36
CA VAL A 81 0.77 2.39 8.78
C VAL A 81 0.25 3.57 9.61
N GLY A 82 -0.06 3.27 10.87
CA GLY A 82 -0.38 4.25 11.90
C GLY A 82 0.48 4.04 13.14
N ASP A 83 0.57 5.06 13.97
CA ASP A 83 1.30 5.00 15.23
C ASP A 83 0.38 4.66 16.40
N SER A 84 0.89 3.90 17.37
CA SER A 84 0.25 3.68 18.65
C SER A 84 0.54 4.82 19.62
N VAL A 85 -0.30 4.96 20.63
CA VAL A 85 -0.06 5.87 21.76
C VAL A 85 0.29 5.04 22.98
N ILE A 86 1.53 5.18 23.47
CA ILE A 86 2.06 4.44 24.62
C ILE A 86 2.43 5.47 25.69
N ASN A 87 1.87 5.36 26.89
CA ASN A 87 2.12 6.28 28.01
C ASN A 87 1.95 7.76 27.63
N GLY A 88 0.96 8.09 26.82
CA GLY A 88 0.67 9.45 26.41
C GLY A 88 1.54 10.01 25.27
N SER A 89 2.46 9.21 24.70
CA SER A 89 3.31 9.56 23.56
C SER A 89 3.02 8.69 22.37
N GLU A 90 3.10 9.23 21.16
CA GLU A 90 3.08 8.45 19.93
C GLU A 90 4.36 7.63 19.79
N SER A 91 4.26 6.41 19.26
CA SER A 91 5.40 5.50 19.08
C SER A 91 6.39 5.99 18.04
N LEU A 92 5.91 6.76 17.05
CA LEU A 92 6.65 7.18 15.86
C LEU A 92 7.25 6.01 15.07
N SER A 93 6.68 4.81 15.20
CA SER A 93 7.15 3.62 14.48
C SER A 93 7.00 3.78 12.98
N SER A 94 5.94 4.46 12.52
CA SER A 94 5.73 4.78 11.11
C SER A 94 6.89 5.58 10.51
N PHE A 95 7.38 6.60 11.22
CA PHE A 95 8.52 7.43 10.78
C PHE A 95 9.84 6.67 10.86
N LYS A 96 10.07 5.88 11.91
CA LYS A 96 11.26 5.02 12.03
C LYS A 96 11.35 4.04 10.85
N GLN A 97 10.23 3.43 10.49
CA GLN A 97 10.15 2.53 9.35
C GLN A 97 10.43 3.26 8.03
N ALA A 98 9.84 4.44 7.83
CA ALA A 98 10.10 5.24 6.63
C ALA A 98 11.57 5.68 6.51
N ILE A 99 12.21 6.07 7.63
CA ILE A 99 13.63 6.43 7.68
C ILE A 99 14.48 5.21 7.33
N TYR A 100 14.22 4.04 7.95
CA TYR A 100 14.95 2.82 7.69
C TYR A 100 14.85 2.38 6.22
N PHE A 101 13.66 2.43 5.61
CA PHE A 101 13.53 2.17 4.18
C PHE A 101 14.45 3.07 3.34
N LYS A 102 14.57 4.35 3.69
CA LYS A 102 15.48 5.27 3.02
C LYS A 102 16.96 4.89 3.22
N GLU A 103 17.33 4.46 4.42
CA GLU A 103 18.70 4.04 4.77
C GLU A 103 19.15 2.82 3.98
N ILE A 104 18.26 1.83 3.76
CA ILE A 104 18.58 0.63 2.98
C ILE A 104 18.53 0.84 1.46
N GLY A 105 18.27 2.09 0.98
CA GLY A 105 18.40 2.46 -0.43
C GLY A 105 17.09 2.73 -1.18
N PHE A 106 15.95 2.66 -0.53
CA PHE A 106 14.69 3.10 -1.13
C PHE A 106 14.59 4.63 -1.23
N LYS A 107 13.74 5.11 -2.10
CA LYS A 107 13.29 6.49 -2.15
C LYS A 107 11.91 6.60 -1.52
N ILE A 108 11.76 7.52 -0.56
CA ILE A 108 10.42 7.93 -0.13
C ILE A 108 9.89 8.88 -1.21
N HIS A 109 9.03 8.33 -2.07
CA HIS A 109 8.54 9.03 -3.26
C HIS A 109 7.47 10.05 -2.91
N ASP A 110 6.51 9.67 -2.06
CA ASP A 110 5.46 10.55 -1.54
C ASP A 110 5.02 10.11 -0.14
N THR A 111 4.55 11.05 0.66
CA THR A 111 3.88 10.79 1.92
C THR A 111 2.41 11.15 1.76
N MET A 112 1.58 10.12 1.58
CA MET A 112 0.15 10.27 1.40
C MET A 112 -0.59 10.02 2.71
N ILE A 113 -1.83 10.50 2.79
CA ILE A 113 -2.71 10.33 3.95
C ILE A 113 -3.99 9.62 3.52
N TYR A 114 -4.32 8.52 4.19
CA TYR A 114 -5.65 7.94 4.18
C TYR A 114 -6.47 8.55 5.31
N GLN A 115 -7.37 9.46 4.98
CA GLN A 115 -8.31 10.08 5.92
C GLN A 115 -9.57 9.22 6.02
N LYS A 116 -9.83 8.69 7.21
CA LYS A 116 -11.04 7.94 7.55
C LYS A 116 -12.22 8.89 7.79
N ASN A 117 -13.43 8.43 7.50
CA ASN A 117 -14.64 9.20 7.79
C ASN A 117 -15.02 9.20 9.27
N ASN A 118 -14.42 8.31 10.07
CA ASN A 118 -14.73 8.17 11.49
C ASN A 118 -13.46 7.75 12.27
N PHE A 119 -13.47 7.94 13.58
CA PHE A 119 -12.41 7.49 14.49
C PHE A 119 -12.78 6.15 15.14
N SER A 120 -11.76 5.37 15.49
CA SER A 120 -11.96 4.07 16.17
C SER A 120 -11.85 4.17 17.69
N ASN A 121 -10.98 5.05 18.19
CA ASN A 121 -10.67 5.17 19.60
C ASN A 121 -10.87 6.62 20.05
N PRO A 122 -11.92 6.93 20.85
CA PRO A 122 -12.13 8.25 21.39
C PRO A 122 -11.04 8.60 22.40
N SER A 123 -10.59 9.86 22.39
CA SER A 123 -9.65 10.38 23.36
C SER A 123 -10.25 11.59 24.07
N LYS A 124 -9.90 11.76 25.36
CA LYS A 124 -10.26 12.95 26.15
C LYS A 124 -9.12 13.97 26.25
N THR A 125 -7.92 13.60 25.84
CA THR A 125 -6.69 14.40 26.04
C THR A 125 -6.02 14.82 24.74
N ARG A 126 -6.54 14.37 23.58
CA ARG A 126 -6.05 14.74 22.24
C ARG A 126 -7.16 14.68 21.21
N TYR A 127 -6.97 15.30 20.05
CA TYR A 127 -7.92 15.16 18.94
C TYR A 127 -8.02 13.71 18.49
N HIS A 128 -9.22 13.29 18.02
CA HIS A 128 -9.45 11.96 17.55
C HIS A 128 -8.66 11.71 16.25
N GLN A 129 -7.85 10.66 16.24
CA GLN A 129 -7.06 10.28 15.06
C GLN A 129 -7.96 9.64 14.01
N ILE A 130 -8.00 10.24 12.82
CA ILE A 130 -8.83 9.79 11.70
C ILE A 130 -8.00 9.50 10.45
N PHE A 131 -6.71 9.32 10.57
CA PHE A 131 -5.87 9.06 9.41
C PHE A 131 -4.84 7.98 9.67
N GLU A 132 -4.32 7.44 8.57
CA GLU A 132 -3.14 6.58 8.51
C GLU A 132 -2.19 7.14 7.46
N TYR A 133 -0.89 6.94 7.66
CA TYR A 133 0.12 7.26 6.65
C TYR A 133 0.10 6.19 5.55
N MET A 134 0.28 6.64 4.31
CA MET A 134 0.53 5.79 3.16
C MET A 134 1.86 6.25 2.56
N PHE A 135 2.96 5.64 2.98
CA PHE A 135 4.25 5.96 2.39
C PHE A 135 4.37 5.29 1.03
N VAL A 136 4.49 6.08 -0.01
CA VAL A 136 4.81 5.60 -1.36
C VAL A 136 6.33 5.54 -1.47
N ILE A 137 6.84 4.34 -1.60
CA ILE A 137 8.27 4.02 -1.51
C ILE A 137 8.68 3.35 -2.82
N SER A 138 9.82 3.71 -3.40
CA SER A 138 10.24 3.15 -4.68
C SER A 138 11.70 2.70 -4.69
N LYS A 139 11.99 1.61 -5.40
CA LYS A 139 13.36 1.18 -5.70
C LYS A 139 13.83 1.88 -6.97
N GLY A 140 14.59 2.96 -6.79
CA GLY A 140 14.92 3.87 -7.88
C GLY A 140 13.78 4.83 -8.24
N ASN A 141 13.69 5.28 -9.49
CA ASN A 141 12.57 6.11 -9.95
C ASN A 141 11.41 5.20 -10.36
N PRO A 142 10.16 5.50 -9.96
CA PRO A 142 9.00 4.75 -10.40
C PRO A 142 8.93 4.66 -11.93
N LYS A 143 8.72 3.45 -12.46
CA LYS A 143 8.51 3.22 -13.90
C LYS A 143 7.06 3.36 -14.30
N THR A 144 6.13 3.08 -13.38
CA THR A 144 4.69 3.15 -13.61
C THR A 144 4.08 4.19 -12.70
N PHE A 145 3.35 5.12 -13.28
CA PHE A 145 2.48 6.03 -12.57
C PHE A 145 1.27 6.38 -13.46
N ASN A 146 0.13 5.83 -13.10
CA ASN A 146 -1.16 6.06 -13.76
C ASN A 146 -2.02 6.95 -12.84
N PRO A 147 -1.94 8.29 -12.95
CA PRO A 147 -2.63 9.18 -12.03
C PRO A 147 -4.13 9.06 -12.14
N LEU A 148 -4.82 9.08 -11.01
CA LEU A 148 -6.28 9.15 -10.96
C LEU A 148 -6.71 10.60 -11.25
N ILE A 149 -7.47 10.78 -12.31
CA ILE A 149 -7.92 12.10 -12.80
C ILE A 149 -9.40 12.27 -12.48
N ASP A 150 -9.73 12.37 -11.21
CA ASP A 150 -11.11 12.39 -10.71
C ASP A 150 -11.44 13.56 -9.76
N ARG A 151 -10.45 14.41 -9.49
CA ARG A 151 -10.64 15.60 -8.67
C ARG A 151 -11.29 16.70 -9.51
N LYS A 152 -12.55 17.04 -9.21
CA LYS A 152 -13.26 18.12 -9.88
C LYS A 152 -12.59 19.48 -9.60
N ASN A 153 -12.27 20.21 -10.65
CA ASN A 153 -11.71 21.55 -10.56
C ASN A 153 -12.81 22.60 -10.35
N ILE A 154 -12.66 23.47 -9.36
CA ILE A 154 -13.63 24.51 -9.01
C ILE A 154 -13.82 25.50 -10.16
N TYR A 155 -12.75 25.81 -10.90
CA TYR A 155 -12.74 26.76 -12.00
C TYR A 155 -12.73 26.07 -13.38
N ALA A 156 -13.39 24.92 -13.51
CA ALA A 156 -13.49 24.21 -14.77
C ALA A 156 -14.11 25.10 -15.87
N GLY A 157 -13.53 25.08 -17.06
CA GLY A 157 -13.99 25.91 -18.19
C GLY A 157 -13.43 27.34 -18.23
N TYR A 158 -12.89 27.87 -17.11
CA TYR A 158 -12.25 29.17 -17.12
C TYR A 158 -10.87 29.11 -17.80
N THR A 159 -10.53 30.19 -18.49
CA THR A 159 -9.19 30.35 -19.09
C THR A 159 -8.27 31.03 -18.11
N SER A 160 -7.18 30.38 -17.73
CA SER A 160 -6.13 31.03 -16.93
C SER A 160 -5.45 32.11 -17.80
N LEU A 161 -5.29 33.31 -17.27
CA LEU A 161 -4.78 34.47 -18.03
C LEU A 161 -3.29 34.38 -18.39
N GLY A 162 -2.56 33.40 -17.83
CA GLY A 162 -1.12 33.22 -18.05
C GLY A 162 -0.25 34.28 -17.36
N GLU A 163 -0.82 35.06 -16.42
CA GLU A 163 -0.10 36.09 -15.69
C GLU A 163 0.73 35.54 -14.52
N ASN A 164 0.37 34.34 -14.05
CA ASN A 164 1.12 33.68 -12.97
C ASN A 164 2.51 33.26 -13.43
N THR A 165 3.50 33.47 -12.56
CA THR A 165 4.87 33.01 -12.77
C THR A 165 5.16 31.81 -11.88
N THR A 166 5.97 30.87 -12.39
CA THR A 166 6.52 29.76 -11.60
C THR A 166 8.00 30.02 -11.37
N ARG A 167 8.44 30.03 -10.11
CA ARG A 167 9.86 30.16 -9.77
C ARG A 167 10.56 28.83 -10.04
N LYS A 168 11.67 28.86 -10.79
CA LYS A 168 12.54 27.71 -11.02
C LYS A 168 13.52 27.52 -9.87
N ARG A 169 14.20 26.37 -9.84
CA ARG A 169 15.21 26.07 -8.80
C ARG A 169 16.41 27.01 -8.84
N ASP A 170 16.76 27.56 -10.02
CA ASP A 170 17.81 28.55 -10.23
C ASP A 170 17.42 29.98 -9.83
N GLY A 171 16.21 30.15 -9.29
CA GLY A 171 15.68 31.46 -8.87
C GLY A 171 14.97 32.25 -9.98
N SER A 172 15.10 31.84 -11.25
CA SER A 172 14.42 32.49 -12.37
C SER A 172 12.91 32.22 -12.39
N PHE A 173 12.16 33.03 -13.14
CA PHE A 173 10.71 32.87 -13.27
C PHE A 173 10.32 32.49 -14.70
N THR A 174 9.34 31.61 -14.82
CA THR A 174 8.71 31.28 -16.10
C THR A 174 7.24 31.68 -16.07
N LYS A 175 6.77 32.44 -17.07
CA LYS A 175 5.35 32.75 -17.23
C LYS A 175 4.57 31.48 -17.58
N GLN A 176 3.43 31.28 -16.92
CA GLN A 176 2.54 30.20 -17.28
C GLN A 176 1.82 30.55 -18.61
N LYS A 177 1.60 29.52 -19.44
CA LYS A 177 0.84 29.69 -20.68
C LYS A 177 -0.67 29.79 -20.35
N LYS A 178 -1.40 30.59 -21.11
CA LYS A 178 -2.88 30.56 -21.09
C LYS A 178 -3.36 29.15 -21.36
N ARG A 179 -4.30 28.67 -20.53
CA ARG A 179 -4.90 27.34 -20.71
C ARG A 179 -6.33 27.33 -20.17
N VAL A 180 -7.21 26.59 -20.82
CA VAL A 180 -8.52 26.27 -20.26
C VAL A 180 -8.33 25.27 -19.12
N ILE A 181 -8.96 25.53 -17.98
CA ILE A 181 -8.92 24.63 -16.84
C ILE A 181 -9.83 23.44 -17.14
N LYS A 182 -9.26 22.24 -17.16
CA LYS A 182 -10.00 20.99 -17.37
C LYS A 182 -11.03 20.77 -16.27
N GLU A 183 -12.09 20.03 -16.57
CA GLU A 183 -13.11 19.68 -15.59
C GLU A 183 -12.53 18.87 -14.42
N PHE A 184 -11.69 17.90 -14.72
CA PHE A 184 -11.03 17.07 -13.73
C PHE A 184 -9.50 17.26 -13.76
N GLY A 185 -8.90 17.20 -12.59
CA GLY A 185 -7.46 17.19 -12.35
C GLY A 185 -7.03 15.97 -11.60
N MET A 186 -5.71 15.78 -11.48
CA MET A 186 -5.13 14.72 -10.69
C MET A 186 -5.56 14.83 -9.23
N ARG A 187 -5.89 13.68 -8.62
CA ARG A 187 -6.22 13.58 -7.19
C ARG A 187 -5.05 14.09 -6.33
N TYR A 188 -5.36 14.68 -5.18
CA TYR A 188 -4.36 15.06 -4.20
C TYR A 188 -3.84 13.83 -3.42
N ASN A 189 -2.80 14.00 -2.64
CA ASN A 189 -2.20 12.94 -1.82
C ASN A 189 -2.91 12.72 -0.46
N ILE A 190 -4.04 13.36 -0.21
CA ILE A 190 -4.95 13.05 0.90
C ILE A 190 -6.18 12.37 0.32
N TRP A 191 -6.32 11.07 0.60
CA TRP A 191 -7.43 10.26 0.12
C TRP A 191 -8.43 10.03 1.25
N LYS A 192 -9.68 10.40 1.03
CA LYS A 192 -10.74 10.31 2.01
C LYS A 192 -11.75 9.25 1.60
N GLY A 193 -12.13 8.41 2.55
CA GLY A 193 -13.14 7.38 2.29
C GLY A 193 -13.54 6.58 3.52
N ASN A 194 -14.51 5.70 3.31
CA ASN A 194 -15.02 4.80 4.33
C ASN A 194 -13.97 3.78 4.75
N THR A 195 -14.08 3.32 5.99
CA THR A 195 -13.29 2.20 6.50
C THR A 195 -13.83 0.87 5.96
N SER A 196 -13.00 -0.17 5.98
CA SER A 196 -13.39 -1.53 5.54
C SER A 196 -14.62 -2.12 6.26
N GLY A 197 -14.91 -1.69 7.47
CA GLY A 197 -16.08 -2.14 8.24
C GLY A 197 -17.44 -1.84 7.58
N GLN A 198 -17.48 -0.83 6.70
CA GLN A 198 -18.70 -0.49 5.95
C GLN A 198 -18.81 -1.24 4.60
N GLU A 199 -17.71 -1.83 4.13
CA GLU A 199 -17.66 -2.61 2.89
C GLU A 199 -17.80 -4.12 3.13
N ASN A 200 -17.71 -4.56 4.39
CA ASN A 200 -17.68 -5.98 4.72
C ASN A 200 -19.06 -6.64 4.60
N MET A 201 -19.26 -7.33 3.50
CA MET A 201 -20.39 -8.22 3.29
C MET A 201 -20.28 -9.56 4.04
N CYS A 202 -19.18 -9.84 4.76
CA CYS A 202 -19.00 -11.09 5.48
C CYS A 202 -18.84 -10.88 6.98
N LYS A 203 -19.91 -11.16 7.74
CA LYS A 203 -19.95 -11.06 9.20
C LYS A 203 -19.21 -12.20 9.93
N SER A 204 -18.69 -13.19 9.21
CA SER A 204 -18.23 -14.46 9.78
C SER A 204 -16.78 -14.46 10.25
N ILE A 205 -15.92 -13.59 9.74
CA ILE A 205 -14.52 -13.48 10.20
C ILE A 205 -14.23 -12.03 10.56
N LYS A 206 -14.05 -11.77 11.86
CA LYS A 206 -13.59 -10.48 12.38
C LYS A 206 -12.07 -10.37 12.18
N HIS A 207 -11.63 -9.98 10.99
CA HIS A 207 -10.22 -9.55 10.84
C HIS A 207 -10.06 -8.17 11.48
N PRO A 208 -9.13 -8.01 12.42
CA PRO A 208 -9.05 -6.80 13.22
C PRO A 208 -8.56 -5.56 12.44
N ALA A 209 -7.90 -5.74 11.28
CA ALA A 209 -7.32 -4.64 10.51
C ALA A 209 -7.33 -4.95 9.01
N THR A 210 -8.25 -4.37 8.29
CA THR A 210 -8.25 -4.39 6.83
C THR A 210 -8.38 -2.96 6.32
N PHE A 211 -7.58 -2.60 5.32
CA PHE A 211 -7.87 -1.38 4.57
C PHE A 211 -9.00 -1.63 3.55
N PRO A 212 -9.75 -0.59 3.13
CA PRO A 212 -10.89 -0.76 2.25
C PRO A 212 -10.48 -1.17 0.83
N LEU A 213 -11.38 -1.88 0.13
CA LEU A 213 -11.13 -2.39 -1.23
C LEU A 213 -10.85 -1.26 -2.24
N TRP A 214 -11.57 -0.14 -2.13
CA TRP A 214 -11.32 1.02 -3.00
C TRP A 214 -9.89 1.55 -2.88
N LEU A 215 -9.32 1.57 -1.66
CA LEU A 215 -7.96 2.04 -1.42
C LEU A 215 -6.94 1.12 -2.10
N ALA A 216 -7.11 -0.21 -1.95
CA ALA A 216 -6.28 -1.19 -2.66
C ALA A 216 -6.34 -1.01 -4.16
N LYS A 217 -7.55 -0.94 -4.73
CA LYS A 217 -7.76 -0.76 -6.18
C LYS A 217 -7.09 0.50 -6.72
N ASP A 218 -7.26 1.61 -6.02
CA ASP A 218 -6.74 2.89 -6.48
C ASP A 218 -5.21 2.94 -6.45
N HIS A 219 -4.58 2.35 -5.45
CA HIS A 219 -3.12 2.20 -5.44
C HIS A 219 -2.62 1.22 -6.50
N ILE A 220 -3.28 0.08 -6.68
CA ILE A 220 -2.92 -0.91 -7.71
C ILE A 220 -3.03 -0.28 -9.11
N LYS A 221 -4.09 0.46 -9.41
CA LYS A 221 -4.23 1.21 -10.67
C LYS A 221 -3.10 2.21 -10.87
N SER A 222 -2.77 2.96 -9.80
CA SER A 222 -1.77 4.04 -9.88
C SER A 222 -0.36 3.52 -10.12
N TRP A 223 0.02 2.38 -9.55
CA TRP A 223 1.40 1.95 -9.47
C TRP A 223 1.71 0.63 -10.19
N SER A 224 0.73 0.05 -10.89
CA SER A 224 0.92 -1.17 -11.68
C SER A 224 0.11 -1.15 -12.97
N ASN A 225 0.47 -2.05 -13.90
CA ASN A 225 -0.24 -2.31 -15.13
C ASN A 225 -0.89 -3.71 -15.10
N GLU A 226 -1.79 -4.00 -16.04
CA GLU A 226 -2.36 -5.34 -16.19
C GLU A 226 -1.25 -6.38 -16.42
N GLY A 227 -1.40 -7.52 -15.75
CA GLY A 227 -0.41 -8.60 -15.79
C GLY A 227 0.79 -8.43 -14.86
N ASP A 228 1.00 -7.25 -14.24
CA ASP A 228 2.04 -7.03 -13.24
C ASP A 228 1.82 -7.89 -11.98
N ILE A 229 2.91 -8.24 -11.31
CA ILE A 229 2.90 -9.01 -10.07
C ILE A 229 2.79 -8.06 -8.89
N VAL A 230 1.70 -8.20 -8.14
CA VAL A 230 1.41 -7.48 -6.90
C VAL A 230 1.60 -8.41 -5.71
N LEU A 231 2.36 -7.96 -4.70
CA LEU A 231 2.60 -8.70 -3.47
C LEU A 231 1.97 -7.97 -2.28
N ASP A 232 1.36 -8.77 -1.38
CA ASP A 232 0.96 -8.33 -0.05
C ASP A 232 1.53 -9.31 1.00
N PRO A 233 2.62 -8.95 1.70
CA PRO A 233 3.27 -9.82 2.68
C PRO A 233 2.48 -9.99 4.00
N PHE A 234 1.39 -9.23 4.19
CA PHE A 234 0.49 -9.30 5.36
C PHE A 234 -0.96 -9.26 4.90
N MET A 235 -1.33 -10.18 4.01
CA MET A 235 -2.57 -10.08 3.23
C MET A 235 -3.86 -10.16 4.03
N GLY A 236 -3.84 -10.72 5.26
CA GLY A 236 -5.00 -10.85 6.11
C GLY A 236 -6.20 -11.47 5.38
N SER A 237 -7.29 -10.77 5.36
CA SER A 237 -8.54 -11.21 4.71
C SER A 237 -8.51 -11.18 3.17
N GLY A 238 -7.38 -10.86 2.53
CA GLY A 238 -7.20 -10.90 1.08
C GLY A 238 -7.83 -9.75 0.30
N THR A 239 -7.95 -8.57 0.88
CA THR A 239 -8.49 -7.39 0.16
C THR A 239 -7.66 -7.06 -1.08
N THR A 240 -6.33 -7.15 -0.98
CA THR A 240 -5.41 -6.97 -2.11
C THR A 240 -5.61 -8.03 -3.18
N ALA A 241 -5.89 -9.29 -2.81
CA ALA A 241 -6.16 -10.38 -3.76
C ALA A 241 -7.42 -10.11 -4.59
N VAL A 242 -8.50 -9.66 -3.93
CA VAL A 242 -9.75 -9.26 -4.62
C VAL A 242 -9.49 -8.11 -5.58
N ALA A 243 -8.79 -7.07 -5.14
CA ALA A 243 -8.45 -5.93 -5.98
C ALA A 243 -7.63 -6.34 -7.21
N CYS A 244 -6.64 -7.22 -7.04
CA CYS A 244 -5.82 -7.74 -8.13
C CYS A 244 -6.63 -8.54 -9.15
N LYS A 245 -7.53 -9.43 -8.68
CA LYS A 245 -8.43 -10.19 -9.56
C LYS A 245 -9.27 -9.26 -10.42
N GLU A 246 -9.94 -8.28 -9.81
CA GLU A 246 -10.81 -7.34 -10.53
C GLU A 246 -10.06 -6.41 -11.50
N LEU A 247 -8.77 -6.22 -11.28
CA LEU A 247 -7.92 -5.35 -12.09
C LEU A 247 -6.96 -6.10 -13.01
N ASN A 248 -7.08 -7.41 -13.16
CA ASN A 248 -6.22 -8.27 -14.00
C ASN A 248 -4.72 -8.20 -13.62
N ARG A 249 -4.42 -8.13 -12.33
CA ARG A 249 -3.04 -8.24 -11.81
C ARG A 249 -2.79 -9.62 -11.26
N LYS A 250 -1.54 -10.09 -11.35
CA LYS A 250 -1.08 -11.33 -10.73
C LYS A 250 -0.86 -11.06 -9.24
N PHE A 251 -1.38 -11.92 -8.38
CA PHE A 251 -1.33 -11.71 -6.93
C PHE A 251 -0.47 -12.76 -6.23
N ILE A 252 0.37 -12.30 -5.30
CA ILE A 252 1.07 -13.11 -4.31
C ILE A 252 0.73 -12.54 -2.95
N GLY A 253 0.29 -13.38 -2.02
CA GLY A 253 0.05 -12.95 -0.64
C GLY A 253 0.50 -13.98 0.36
N CYS A 254 0.96 -13.54 1.51
CA CYS A 254 1.24 -14.42 2.64
C CYS A 254 0.57 -13.96 3.92
N ASP A 255 0.31 -14.91 4.81
CA ASP A 255 -0.17 -14.68 6.16
C ASP A 255 0.26 -15.85 7.06
N ILE A 256 0.43 -15.58 8.35
CA ILE A 256 0.75 -16.60 9.35
C ILE A 256 -0.49 -17.40 9.79
N GLU A 257 -1.69 -16.88 9.57
CA GLU A 257 -2.94 -17.45 10.02
C GLU A 257 -3.66 -18.20 8.88
N ALA A 258 -3.74 -19.51 9.00
CA ALA A 258 -4.35 -20.38 7.97
C ALA A 258 -5.81 -20.02 7.68
N SER A 259 -6.57 -19.59 8.69
CA SER A 259 -7.97 -19.20 8.54
C SER A 259 -8.14 -17.98 7.62
N TYR A 260 -7.21 -17.05 7.64
CA TYR A 260 -7.21 -15.89 6.74
C TYR A 260 -6.91 -16.29 5.29
N LEU A 261 -5.98 -17.25 5.09
CA LEU A 261 -5.71 -17.77 3.75
C LEU A 261 -6.94 -18.43 3.12
N GLU A 262 -7.62 -19.29 3.85
CA GLU A 262 -8.82 -19.98 3.34
C GLU A 262 -9.93 -18.97 3.04
N PHE A 263 -10.13 -17.99 3.91
CA PHE A 263 -11.09 -16.93 3.66
C PHE A 263 -10.73 -16.08 2.43
N ALA A 264 -9.46 -15.69 2.27
CA ALA A 264 -9.01 -14.95 1.11
C ALA A 264 -9.22 -15.73 -0.20
N LYS A 265 -8.95 -17.04 -0.21
CA LYS A 265 -9.23 -17.93 -1.34
C LYS A 265 -10.71 -17.99 -1.70
N GLU A 266 -11.59 -18.01 -0.71
CA GLU A 266 -13.05 -18.01 -0.93
C GLU A 266 -13.52 -16.70 -1.58
N ARG A 267 -12.98 -15.57 -1.17
CA ARG A 267 -13.34 -14.25 -1.71
C ARG A 267 -13.00 -14.07 -3.18
N ILE A 268 -12.08 -14.84 -3.71
CA ILE A 268 -11.63 -14.72 -5.10
C ILE A 268 -12.09 -15.89 -5.99
N LYS A 269 -12.92 -16.81 -5.49
CA LYS A 269 -13.61 -17.78 -6.35
C LYS A 269 -14.62 -17.06 -7.25
#